data_437b34a5c8697781295b17b1485341c8
#
_entry.id   437b34a5c8697781295b17b1485341c8
#
_cell.length_a   1.000
_cell.length_b   1.000
_cell.length_c   1.000
_cell.angle_alpha   90.00
_cell.angle_beta   90.00
_cell.angle_gamma   90.00
#
_symmetry.space_group_name_H-M   'P 1'
#
loop_
_entity.id
_entity.type
_entity.pdbx_description
1 polymer ?
#
loop_
_entity_poly.entity_id
_entity_poly.type
_entity_poly.pdbx_seq_one_letter_code
_entity_poly.pdbx_strand_id
1 'polypeptide(L)'
;SHTITGIGDGDVFDNSTALNASLVTDDQRAGLYIFGQNRHRSAYDHDGDGYSEIPKLHGQTIGFRSFLKTTTYSKLTFEYHHMEEFRRGGDLLNRPPHEANVAEQTEHSINGGGLKFDYFSPNENHRFNVFASAQHINRDSYYGPGDRDPLDAYGNTTDLNWMAGSQYVYSFGKCIFMPSDLTAGIEFNQDKLEDNMWGYNRTVDQKVNIGSAFLQNEWKNDHWGFLIGGRLDKHNLIDHVIFSPRATLRYTPTEN
;
A
#
# COMPACT_ATOMS: atom_id res chain seq x y z
N SER A 1 -13.97 -14.50 10.62
CA SER A 1 -14.19 -15.51 9.58
C SER A 1 -13.06 -16.53 9.58
N HIS A 2 -13.39 -17.76 9.23
CA HIS A 2 -12.42 -18.83 9.02
C HIS A 2 -12.77 -19.53 7.71
N THR A 3 -11.78 -19.73 6.84
CA THR A 3 -11.96 -20.36 5.54
C THR A 3 -10.93 -21.47 5.38
N ILE A 4 -11.38 -22.63 4.93
CA ILE A 4 -10.53 -23.76 4.57
C ILE A 4 -10.79 -24.05 3.10
N THR A 5 -9.73 -24.04 2.28
CA THR A 5 -9.80 -24.38 0.87
C THR A 5 -8.93 -25.59 0.59
N GLY A 6 -9.51 -26.65 0.04
CA GLY A 6 -8.77 -27.82 -0.43
C GLY A 6 -8.04 -27.50 -1.74
N ILE A 7 -6.84 -28.03 -1.89
CA ILE A 7 -6.00 -27.92 -3.08
C ILE A 7 -5.80 -29.34 -3.64
N GLY A 8 -5.86 -29.48 -4.96
CA GLY A 8 -5.81 -30.77 -5.62
C GLY A 8 -7.05 -31.63 -5.25
N ASP A 9 -6.82 -32.91 -5.03
CA ASP A 9 -7.89 -33.86 -4.63
C ASP A 9 -8.25 -33.78 -3.13
N GLY A 10 -7.83 -32.71 -2.43
CA GLY A 10 -8.13 -32.45 -1.03
C GLY A 10 -7.05 -32.88 -0.04
N ASP A 11 -5.87 -33.21 -0.54
CA ASP A 11 -4.74 -33.66 0.29
C ASP A 11 -4.02 -32.52 1.02
N VAL A 12 -4.16 -31.28 0.50
CA VAL A 12 -3.53 -30.07 1.03
C VAL A 12 -4.60 -28.99 1.29
N PHE A 13 -4.44 -28.27 2.38
CA PHE A 13 -5.38 -27.24 2.79
C PHE A 13 -4.70 -25.86 2.88
N ASP A 14 -5.42 -24.85 2.38
CA ASP A 14 -5.16 -23.44 2.63
C ASP A 14 -6.15 -22.95 3.71
N ASN A 15 -5.64 -22.70 4.90
CA ASN A 15 -6.41 -22.25 6.05
C ASN A 15 -6.20 -20.75 6.25
N SER A 16 -7.28 -19.99 6.29
CA SER A 16 -7.23 -18.55 6.57
C SER A 16 -8.24 -18.20 7.67
N THR A 17 -7.73 -17.58 8.73
CA THR A 17 -8.56 -17.04 9.82
C THR A 17 -8.38 -15.53 9.84
N ALA A 18 -9.49 -14.79 9.71
CA ALA A 18 -9.49 -13.35 9.83
C ALA A 18 -10.43 -12.91 10.96
N LEU A 19 -9.94 -11.97 11.76
CA LEU A 19 -10.66 -11.28 12.82
C LEU A 19 -10.71 -9.80 12.52
N ASN A 20 -11.87 -9.18 12.74
CA ASN A 20 -11.99 -7.74 12.81
C ASN A 20 -13.00 -7.34 13.88
N ALA A 21 -12.79 -6.18 14.48
CA ALA A 21 -13.69 -5.59 15.44
C ALA A 21 -13.63 -4.06 15.33
N SER A 22 -14.75 -3.41 15.60
CA SER A 22 -14.83 -1.96 15.65
C SER A 22 -15.54 -1.51 16.91
N LEU A 23 -15.03 -0.43 17.49
CA LEU A 23 -15.62 0.29 18.62
C LEU A 23 -15.75 1.74 18.25
N VAL A 24 -16.88 2.34 18.53
CA VAL A 24 -17.12 3.77 18.33
C VAL A 24 -17.79 4.29 19.59
N THR A 25 -17.36 5.47 20.07
CA THR A 25 -17.98 6.11 21.23
C THR A 25 -19.43 6.52 20.92
N ASP A 26 -20.30 6.59 21.94
CA ASP A 26 -21.71 6.93 21.75
C ASP A 26 -21.92 8.30 21.09
N ASP A 27 -21.04 9.25 21.38
CA ASP A 27 -21.00 10.58 20.75
C ASP A 27 -20.37 10.60 19.35
N GLN A 28 -19.91 9.43 18.85
CA GLN A 28 -19.23 9.23 17.56
C GLN A 28 -17.99 10.13 17.36
N ARG A 29 -17.35 10.56 18.45
CA ARG A 29 -16.16 11.41 18.39
C ARG A 29 -14.87 10.62 18.25
N ALA A 30 -14.83 9.40 18.73
CA ALA A 30 -13.67 8.53 18.61
C ALA A 30 -14.10 7.13 18.15
N GLY A 31 -13.23 6.49 17.41
CA GLY A 31 -13.43 5.10 16.99
C GLY A 31 -12.11 4.38 16.78
N LEU A 32 -12.17 3.08 16.97
CA LEU A 32 -11.08 2.14 16.78
C LEU A 32 -11.60 0.95 15.98
N TYR A 33 -10.90 0.62 14.90
CA TYR A 33 -11.06 -0.60 14.14
C TYR A 33 -9.77 -1.39 14.25
N ILE A 34 -9.86 -2.65 14.67
CA ILE A 34 -8.73 -3.59 14.72
C ILE A 34 -9.00 -4.72 13.75
N PHE A 35 -7.96 -5.23 13.13
CA PHE A 35 -8.03 -6.37 12.23
C PHE A 35 -6.80 -7.26 12.36
N GLY A 36 -6.98 -8.52 12.04
CA GLY A 36 -5.88 -9.47 11.99
C GLY A 36 -6.23 -10.62 11.08
N GLN A 37 -5.21 -11.24 10.51
CA GLN A 37 -5.32 -12.44 9.69
C GLN A 37 -4.17 -13.38 10.00
N ASN A 38 -4.47 -14.67 10.03
CA ASN A 38 -3.47 -15.74 10.01
C ASN A 38 -3.82 -16.66 8.85
N ARG A 39 -2.85 -16.95 7.99
CA ARG A 39 -2.99 -17.86 6.85
C ARG A 39 -1.89 -18.89 6.88
N HIS A 40 -2.26 -20.13 6.72
CA HIS A 40 -1.34 -21.24 6.62
C HIS A 40 -1.74 -22.15 5.47
N ARG A 41 -0.80 -22.40 4.57
CA ARG A 41 -0.95 -23.33 3.45
C ARG A 41 0.27 -24.24 3.41
N SER A 42 0.05 -25.54 3.33
CA SER A 42 1.11 -26.50 3.03
C SER A 42 1.49 -26.43 1.55
N ALA A 43 2.70 -26.84 1.22
CA ALA A 43 3.09 -26.98 -0.16
C ALA A 43 2.30 -28.11 -0.84
N TYR A 44 2.07 -28.00 -2.15
CA TYR A 44 1.41 -29.00 -2.96
C TYR A 44 2.28 -29.36 -4.15
N ASP A 45 2.53 -30.66 -4.30
CA ASP A 45 3.21 -31.30 -5.39
C ASP A 45 2.13 -32.07 -6.17
N HIS A 46 1.85 -31.64 -7.40
CA HIS A 46 0.71 -32.14 -8.19
C HIS A 46 1.01 -33.49 -8.86
N ASP A 47 2.21 -33.67 -9.36
CA ASP A 47 2.59 -34.84 -10.17
C ASP A 47 3.47 -35.83 -9.41
N GLY A 48 3.85 -35.53 -8.16
CA GLY A 48 4.60 -36.40 -7.28
C GLY A 48 6.09 -36.50 -7.63
N ASP A 49 6.63 -35.51 -8.32
CA ASP A 49 8.04 -35.48 -8.73
C ASP A 49 8.96 -34.92 -7.62
N GLY A 50 8.40 -34.50 -6.49
CA GLY A 50 9.11 -33.96 -5.33
C GLY A 50 9.31 -32.45 -5.36
N TYR A 51 8.82 -31.76 -6.38
CA TYR A 51 8.80 -30.30 -6.49
C TYR A 51 7.40 -29.76 -6.27
N SER A 52 7.30 -28.64 -5.57
CA SER A 52 6.01 -28.03 -5.28
C SER A 52 5.58 -27.03 -6.36
N GLU A 53 4.44 -27.27 -7.04
CA GLU A 53 3.79 -26.28 -7.92
C GLU A 53 3.14 -25.16 -7.10
N ILE A 54 2.70 -25.48 -5.87
CA ILE A 54 2.16 -24.47 -4.96
C ILE A 54 3.05 -24.40 -3.73
N PRO A 55 3.66 -23.25 -3.46
CA PRO A 55 4.59 -23.12 -2.33
C PRO A 55 3.86 -23.18 -0.98
N LYS A 56 4.59 -23.66 0.04
CA LYS A 56 4.22 -23.49 1.44
C LYS A 56 4.12 -21.99 1.74
N LEU A 57 3.09 -21.60 2.51
CA LEU A 57 2.85 -20.21 2.91
C LEU A 57 2.45 -20.14 4.39
N HIS A 58 3.05 -19.22 5.10
CA HIS A 58 2.61 -18.80 6.42
C HIS A 58 2.61 -17.27 6.46
N GLY A 59 1.45 -16.67 6.70
CA GLY A 59 1.29 -15.22 6.75
C GLY A 59 0.50 -14.79 7.98
N GLN A 60 0.96 -13.73 8.63
CA GLN A 60 0.28 -13.11 9.76
C GLN A 60 0.20 -11.60 9.52
N THR A 61 -0.97 -11.04 9.78
CA THR A 61 -1.19 -9.60 9.69
C THR A 61 -1.95 -9.15 10.92
N ILE A 62 -1.52 -8.05 11.51
CA ILE A 62 -2.26 -7.35 12.55
C ILE A 62 -2.22 -5.86 12.28
N GLY A 63 -3.30 -5.17 12.54
CA GLY A 63 -3.34 -3.73 12.37
C GLY A 63 -4.54 -3.09 13.03
N PHE A 64 -4.50 -1.77 13.04
CA PHE A 64 -5.62 -0.97 13.52
C PHE A 64 -5.73 0.35 12.79
N ARG A 65 -6.92 0.91 12.81
CA ARG A 65 -7.22 2.26 12.37
C ARG A 65 -8.07 2.95 13.42
N SER A 66 -7.68 4.13 13.82
CA SER A 66 -8.40 4.94 14.80
C SER A 66 -8.74 6.31 14.23
N PHE A 67 -9.79 6.89 14.73
CA PHE A 67 -10.10 8.29 14.45
C PHE A 67 -10.52 9.03 15.71
N LEU A 68 -10.24 10.34 15.70
CA LEU A 68 -10.69 11.27 16.72
C LEU A 68 -11.22 12.54 16.03
N LYS A 69 -12.48 12.88 16.24
CA LYS A 69 -13.02 14.19 15.89
C LYS A 69 -12.59 15.20 16.95
N THR A 70 -11.57 15.98 16.64
CA THR A 70 -11.03 16.99 17.58
C THR A 70 -12.01 18.17 17.77
N THR A 71 -12.79 18.45 16.73
CA THR A 71 -13.94 19.37 16.76
C THR A 71 -15.06 18.81 15.87
N THR A 72 -16.20 19.52 15.78
CA THR A 72 -17.27 19.18 14.83
C THR A 72 -16.78 19.21 13.38
N TYR A 73 -15.76 20.00 13.10
CA TYR A 73 -15.26 20.28 11.74
C TYR A 73 -13.89 19.65 11.45
N SER A 74 -13.33 18.90 12.38
CA SER A 74 -11.99 18.32 12.20
C SER A 74 -11.90 16.91 12.72
N LYS A 75 -11.13 16.09 11.98
CA LYS A 75 -10.91 14.69 12.27
C LYS A 75 -9.43 14.32 12.08
N LEU A 76 -8.87 13.67 13.08
CA LEU A 76 -7.58 13.00 13.01
C LEU A 76 -7.81 11.52 12.79
N THR A 77 -7.09 10.92 11.86
CA THR A 77 -7.09 9.47 11.58
C THR A 77 -5.67 8.97 11.70
N PHE A 78 -5.49 7.87 12.39
CA PHE A 78 -4.22 7.17 12.53
C PHE A 78 -4.42 5.70 12.18
N GLU A 79 -3.46 5.11 11.44
CA GLU A 79 -3.46 3.70 11.09
C GLU A 79 -2.06 3.11 11.20
N TYR A 80 -2.00 1.83 11.56
CA TYR A 80 -0.80 1.03 11.59
C TYR A 80 -1.13 -0.41 11.30
N HIS A 81 -0.22 -1.08 10.58
CA HIS A 81 -0.27 -2.52 10.38
C HIS A 81 1.14 -3.12 10.35
N HIS A 82 1.20 -4.35 10.79
CA HIS A 82 2.36 -5.22 10.70
C HIS A 82 1.97 -6.50 9.98
N MET A 83 2.83 -6.95 9.05
CA MET A 83 2.65 -8.21 8.34
C MET A 83 3.97 -8.98 8.31
N GLU A 84 3.88 -10.27 8.60
CA GLU A 84 4.94 -11.25 8.37
C GLU A 84 4.45 -12.28 7.38
N GLU A 85 5.28 -12.61 6.40
CA GLU A 85 4.98 -13.64 5.43
C GLU A 85 6.21 -14.48 5.12
N PHE A 86 6.06 -15.79 5.22
CA PHE A 86 7.03 -16.79 4.80
C PHE A 86 6.47 -17.57 3.62
N ARG A 87 7.24 -17.70 2.55
CA ARG A 87 6.94 -18.57 1.41
C ARG A 87 8.13 -19.46 1.11
N ARG A 88 7.87 -20.73 0.77
CA ARG A 88 8.89 -21.70 0.40
C ARG A 88 8.35 -22.67 -0.65
N GLY A 89 8.96 -22.67 -1.83
CA GLY A 89 8.71 -23.57 -2.94
C GLY A 89 9.97 -24.32 -3.38
N GLY A 90 9.81 -25.23 -4.31
CA GLY A 90 10.85 -26.12 -4.81
C GLY A 90 10.79 -27.50 -4.14
N ASP A 91 11.92 -28.13 -3.98
CA ASP A 91 12.06 -29.45 -3.36
C ASP A 91 12.68 -29.39 -1.96
N LEU A 92 12.79 -30.55 -1.31
CA LEU A 92 13.41 -30.73 0.02
C LEU A 92 12.96 -29.66 1.02
N LEU A 93 11.66 -29.41 1.09
CA LEU A 93 11.02 -28.32 1.85
C LEU A 93 11.28 -28.35 3.37
N ASN A 94 11.83 -29.43 3.89
CA ASN A 94 12.26 -29.63 5.28
C ASN A 94 13.71 -29.25 5.54
N ARG A 95 14.46 -28.85 4.50
CA ARG A 95 15.85 -28.41 4.59
C ARG A 95 15.98 -26.90 4.28
N PRO A 96 17.09 -26.29 4.67
CA PRO A 96 17.40 -24.94 4.21
C PRO A 96 17.41 -24.85 2.67
N PRO A 97 17.01 -23.73 2.06
CA PRO A 97 16.90 -23.62 0.61
C PRO A 97 18.21 -23.84 -0.16
N HIS A 98 19.36 -23.52 0.44
CA HIS A 98 20.66 -23.75 -0.17
C HIS A 98 21.09 -25.24 -0.22
N GLU A 99 20.40 -26.12 0.51
CA GLU A 99 20.61 -27.58 0.47
C GLU A 99 19.61 -28.28 -0.46
N ALA A 100 18.63 -27.58 -0.99
CA ALA A 100 17.65 -28.13 -1.93
C ALA A 100 18.24 -28.19 -3.35
N ASN A 101 17.69 -29.02 -4.25
CA ASN A 101 18.12 -29.01 -5.65
C ASN A 101 17.68 -27.70 -6.35
N VAL A 102 16.43 -27.28 -6.11
CA VAL A 102 15.90 -25.99 -6.55
C VAL A 102 15.01 -25.43 -5.46
N ALA A 103 15.18 -24.17 -5.15
CA ALA A 103 14.40 -23.52 -4.12
C ALA A 103 14.04 -22.07 -4.46
N GLU A 104 12.84 -21.69 -4.04
CA GLU A 104 12.40 -20.31 -3.92
C GLU A 104 11.94 -20.10 -2.47
N GLN A 105 12.54 -19.14 -1.76
CA GLN A 105 12.11 -18.76 -0.42
C GLN A 105 12.10 -17.26 -0.26
N THR A 106 11.06 -16.74 0.38
CA THR A 106 10.98 -15.35 0.80
C THR A 106 10.42 -15.23 2.21
N GLU A 107 11.04 -14.37 2.99
CA GLU A 107 10.56 -13.96 4.32
C GLU A 107 10.40 -12.45 4.32
N HIS A 108 9.18 -11.98 4.53
CA HIS A 108 8.86 -10.57 4.58
C HIS A 108 8.47 -10.16 5.99
N SER A 109 8.98 -9.00 6.42
CA SER A 109 8.48 -8.26 7.57
C SER A 109 8.14 -6.84 7.10
N ILE A 110 6.88 -6.48 7.18
CA ILE A 110 6.34 -5.23 6.67
C ILE A 110 5.69 -4.46 7.81
N ASN A 111 6.11 -3.21 8.00
CA ASN A 111 5.50 -2.27 8.92
C ASN A 111 5.00 -1.08 8.12
N GLY A 112 3.73 -0.74 8.25
CA GLY A 112 3.14 0.39 7.56
C GLY A 112 2.18 1.17 8.43
N GLY A 113 2.05 2.46 8.13
CA GLY A 113 1.08 3.28 8.85
C GLY A 113 0.95 4.68 8.29
N GLY A 114 -0.01 5.41 8.82
CA GLY A 114 -0.28 6.76 8.35
C GLY A 114 -1.04 7.60 9.36
N LEU A 115 -0.92 8.90 9.16
CA LEU A 115 -1.62 9.93 9.90
C LEU A 115 -2.31 10.86 8.91
N LYS A 116 -3.57 11.20 9.15
CA LYS A 116 -4.32 12.14 8.35
C LYS A 116 -5.12 13.09 9.25
N PHE A 117 -5.02 14.38 8.96
CA PHE A 117 -5.85 15.40 9.54
C PHE A 117 -6.76 16.01 8.47
N ASP A 118 -8.08 15.99 8.70
CA ASP A 118 -9.09 16.60 7.85
C ASP A 118 -9.74 17.76 8.60
N TYR A 119 -9.92 18.90 7.91
CA TYR A 119 -10.64 20.06 8.39
C TYR A 119 -11.66 20.55 7.36
N PHE A 120 -12.86 20.91 7.81
CA PHE A 120 -13.94 21.50 7.06
C PHE A 120 -14.37 22.80 7.74
N SER A 121 -14.52 23.86 6.99
CA SER A 121 -15.03 25.11 7.57
C SER A 121 -16.52 25.02 7.89
N PRO A 122 -17.03 25.79 8.87
CA PRO A 122 -18.45 25.80 9.20
C PRO A 122 -19.38 26.18 8.04
N ASN A 123 -18.90 26.98 7.08
CA ASN A 123 -19.63 27.35 5.87
C ASN A 123 -19.46 26.39 4.69
N GLU A 124 -18.76 25.25 4.93
CA GLU A 124 -18.46 24.17 3.96
C GLU A 124 -17.65 24.60 2.72
N ASN A 125 -17.24 25.86 2.63
CA ASN A 125 -16.51 26.37 1.47
C ASN A 125 -15.04 26.00 1.48
N HIS A 126 -14.45 25.68 2.64
CA HIS A 126 -13.04 25.35 2.78
C HIS A 126 -12.88 23.92 3.30
N ARG A 127 -12.09 23.14 2.60
CA ARG A 127 -11.66 21.79 3.03
C ARG A 127 -10.14 21.73 2.96
N PHE A 128 -9.55 21.28 4.03
CA PHE A 128 -8.10 21.14 4.13
C PHE A 128 -7.75 19.77 4.68
N ASN A 129 -6.75 19.13 4.12
CA ASN A 129 -6.18 17.93 4.70
C ASN A 129 -4.65 17.96 4.65
N VAL A 130 -4.07 17.32 5.66
CA VAL A 130 -2.65 16.99 5.72
C VAL A 130 -2.54 15.51 5.99
N PHE A 131 -1.62 14.84 5.34
CA PHE A 131 -1.38 13.42 5.54
C PHE A 131 0.12 13.09 5.49
N ALA A 132 0.48 12.04 6.20
CA ALA A 132 1.78 11.41 6.09
C ALA A 132 1.59 9.90 6.24
N SER A 133 2.34 9.12 5.47
CA SER A 133 2.39 7.66 5.60
C SER A 133 3.80 7.15 5.37
N ALA A 134 4.11 6.01 5.98
CA ALA A 134 5.38 5.33 5.76
C ALA A 134 5.16 3.83 5.74
N GLN A 135 5.98 3.13 4.95
CA GLN A 135 6.07 1.69 4.93
C GLN A 135 7.52 1.27 4.91
N HIS A 136 7.86 0.33 5.78
CA HIS A 136 9.18 -0.28 5.85
C HIS A 136 9.05 -1.77 5.62
N ILE A 137 9.84 -2.28 4.67
CA ILE A 137 9.87 -3.68 4.26
C ILE A 137 11.28 -4.21 4.48
N ASN A 138 11.38 -5.32 5.20
CA ASN A 138 12.56 -6.18 5.21
C ASN A 138 12.19 -7.49 4.53
N ARG A 139 13.03 -7.95 3.63
CA ARG A 139 12.85 -9.22 2.93
C ARG A 139 14.15 -9.98 2.88
N ASP A 140 14.15 -11.19 3.40
CA ASP A 140 15.16 -12.18 3.11
C ASP A 140 14.67 -13.11 1.98
N SER A 141 15.54 -13.46 1.05
CA SER A 141 15.18 -14.21 -0.14
C SER A 141 16.25 -15.20 -0.55
N TYR A 142 15.80 -16.27 -1.19
CA TYR A 142 16.63 -17.25 -1.88
C TYR A 142 15.95 -17.65 -3.18
N TYR A 143 16.71 -17.69 -4.28
CA TYR A 143 16.21 -18.13 -5.57
C TYR A 143 17.26 -18.96 -6.30
N GLY A 144 16.86 -20.10 -6.84
CA GLY A 144 17.65 -20.87 -7.78
C GLY A 144 18.08 -22.24 -7.28
N PRO A 145 19.14 -22.81 -7.90
CA PRO A 145 19.65 -24.11 -7.54
C PRO A 145 20.29 -24.11 -6.16
N GLY A 146 20.25 -25.25 -5.51
CA GLY A 146 20.93 -25.50 -4.26
C GLY A 146 22.45 -25.77 -4.44
N ASP A 147 23.03 -26.42 -3.44
CA ASP A 147 24.48 -26.73 -3.36
C ASP A 147 25.33 -25.45 -3.46
N ARG A 148 24.88 -24.40 -2.77
CA ARG A 148 25.56 -23.10 -2.68
C ARG A 148 26.15 -22.88 -1.29
N ASP A 149 27.21 -22.11 -1.22
CA ASP A 149 27.70 -21.61 0.06
C ASP A 149 26.59 -20.72 0.71
N PRO A 150 26.17 -21.01 1.95
CA PRO A 150 25.13 -20.22 2.64
C PRO A 150 25.41 -18.72 2.67
N LEU A 151 26.67 -18.31 2.73
CA LEU A 151 27.05 -16.88 2.78
C LEU A 151 26.73 -16.14 1.47
N ASP A 152 26.76 -16.84 0.34
CA ASP A 152 26.57 -16.26 -0.99
C ASP A 152 25.20 -16.60 -1.61
N ALA A 153 24.37 -17.38 -0.91
CA ALA A 153 23.13 -17.90 -1.46
C ALA A 153 21.94 -16.95 -1.29
N TYR A 154 21.91 -16.23 -0.20
CA TYR A 154 20.77 -15.44 0.20
C TYR A 154 20.85 -14.00 -0.31
N GLY A 155 19.68 -13.39 -0.48
CA GLY A 155 19.53 -11.96 -0.71
C GLY A 155 18.80 -11.29 0.45
N ASN A 156 19.12 -10.03 0.68
CA ASN A 156 18.44 -9.19 1.65
C ASN A 156 18.00 -7.90 0.98
N THR A 157 16.74 -7.52 1.18
CA THR A 157 16.16 -6.28 0.66
C THR A 157 15.60 -5.47 1.82
N THR A 158 15.96 -4.21 1.88
CA THR A 158 15.31 -3.21 2.75
C THR A 158 14.72 -2.12 1.89
N ASP A 159 13.45 -1.82 2.10
CA ASP A 159 12.74 -0.74 1.40
C ASP A 159 12.04 0.16 2.42
N LEU A 160 12.31 1.45 2.35
CA LEU A 160 11.61 2.49 3.11
C LEU A 160 10.96 3.48 2.17
N ASN A 161 9.66 3.39 2.05
CA ASN A 161 8.84 4.37 1.35
C ASN A 161 8.10 5.26 2.36
N TRP A 162 8.13 6.57 2.16
CA TRP A 162 7.28 7.48 2.91
C TRP A 162 6.80 8.63 2.03
N MET A 163 5.60 9.11 2.33
CA MET A 163 5.02 10.27 1.67
C MET A 163 4.36 11.20 2.67
N ALA A 164 4.37 12.48 2.37
CA ALA A 164 3.62 13.49 3.09
C ALA A 164 3.05 14.50 2.10
N GLY A 165 1.89 15.05 2.42
CA GLY A 165 1.28 16.04 1.56
C GLY A 165 0.19 16.83 2.24
N SER A 166 -0.24 17.87 1.56
CA SER A 166 -1.40 18.66 1.96
C SER A 166 -2.22 19.04 0.74
N GLN A 167 -3.53 19.14 0.95
CA GLN A 167 -4.48 19.56 -0.06
C GLN A 167 -5.46 20.54 0.54
N TYR A 168 -5.74 21.58 -0.21
CA TYR A 168 -6.75 22.56 0.10
C TYR A 168 -7.77 22.64 -1.02
N VAL A 169 -9.04 22.69 -0.68
CA VAL A 169 -10.15 22.87 -1.62
C VAL A 169 -10.98 24.07 -1.19
N TYR A 170 -11.25 24.94 -2.16
CA TYR A 170 -12.19 26.04 -1.99
C TYR A 170 -13.37 25.90 -2.94
N SER A 171 -14.58 25.88 -2.36
CA SER A 171 -15.83 25.75 -3.12
C SER A 171 -16.43 27.14 -3.38
N PHE A 172 -16.48 27.51 -4.65
CA PHE A 172 -17.13 28.74 -5.13
C PHE A 172 -18.60 28.47 -5.42
N GLY A 173 -19.50 29.29 -4.90
CA GLY A 173 -20.92 29.27 -5.29
C GLY A 173 -21.09 29.53 -6.80
N LYS A 174 -20.23 30.35 -7.39
CA LYS A 174 -20.10 30.57 -8.83
C LYS A 174 -18.68 31.06 -9.16
N CYS A 175 -18.03 30.42 -10.10
CA CYS A 175 -16.75 30.84 -10.65
C CYS A 175 -16.85 30.86 -12.19
N ILE A 176 -16.75 32.05 -12.80
CA ILE A 176 -16.93 32.31 -14.23
C ILE A 176 -18.38 32.03 -14.68
N PHE A 177 -18.77 30.76 -14.89
CA PHE A 177 -20.07 30.39 -15.47
C PHE A 177 -20.91 29.43 -14.61
N MET A 178 -20.32 28.65 -13.70
CA MET A 178 -21.04 27.74 -12.79
C MET A 178 -20.32 27.54 -11.45
N PRO A 179 -20.95 26.88 -10.45
CA PRO A 179 -20.27 26.50 -9.23
C PRO A 179 -19.00 25.70 -9.51
N SER A 180 -17.97 25.88 -8.70
CA SER A 180 -16.73 25.14 -8.88
C SER A 180 -15.97 24.87 -7.60
N ASP A 181 -15.16 23.82 -7.62
CA ASP A 181 -14.19 23.47 -6.59
C ASP A 181 -12.77 23.70 -7.12
N LEU A 182 -12.05 24.68 -6.54
CA LEU A 182 -10.63 24.87 -6.77
C LEU A 182 -9.83 24.02 -5.79
N THR A 183 -9.00 23.12 -6.31
CA THR A 183 -8.14 22.25 -5.50
C THR A 183 -6.69 22.58 -5.76
N ALA A 184 -5.92 22.81 -4.71
CA ALA A 184 -4.47 22.97 -4.75
C ALA A 184 -3.82 22.02 -3.75
N GLY A 185 -2.65 21.51 -4.05
CA GLY A 185 -1.92 20.65 -3.13
C GLY A 185 -0.45 20.52 -3.44
N ILE A 186 0.28 20.05 -2.44
CA ILE A 186 1.69 19.70 -2.51
C ILE A 186 1.87 18.31 -1.92
N GLU A 187 2.82 17.58 -2.48
CA GLU A 187 3.17 16.23 -2.04
C GLU A 187 4.69 16.04 -2.10
N PHE A 188 5.21 15.24 -1.20
CA PHE A 188 6.56 14.74 -1.25
C PHE A 188 6.54 13.24 -1.03
N ASN A 189 7.27 12.51 -1.88
CA ASN A 189 7.47 11.08 -1.77
C ASN A 189 8.96 10.77 -1.76
N GLN A 190 9.38 9.85 -0.89
CA GLN A 190 10.70 9.27 -0.88
C GLN A 190 10.60 7.76 -0.84
N ASP A 191 11.38 7.11 -1.70
CA ASP A 191 11.57 5.68 -1.75
C ASP A 191 13.07 5.39 -1.64
N LYS A 192 13.47 4.54 -0.69
CA LYS A 192 14.85 4.12 -0.50
C LYS A 192 14.90 2.60 -0.48
N LEU A 193 15.44 2.05 -1.57
CA LEU A 193 15.63 0.63 -1.79
C LEU A 193 17.10 0.25 -1.66
N GLU A 194 17.40 -0.70 -0.78
CA GLU A 194 18.68 -1.41 -0.70
C GLU A 194 18.40 -2.89 -0.94
N ASP A 195 18.96 -3.46 -2.02
CA ASP A 195 18.74 -4.86 -2.41
C ASP A 195 20.09 -5.52 -2.69
N ASN A 196 20.45 -6.48 -1.87
CA ASN A 196 21.69 -7.26 -1.96
C ASN A 196 21.35 -8.70 -2.30
N MET A 197 21.68 -9.13 -3.52
CA MET A 197 21.51 -10.51 -4.01
C MET A 197 22.88 -11.12 -4.25
N TRP A 198 23.50 -11.59 -3.17
CA TRP A 198 24.89 -12.07 -3.20
C TRP A 198 25.07 -13.24 -4.18
N GLY A 199 24.14 -14.18 -4.20
CA GLY A 199 24.20 -15.32 -5.13
C GLY A 199 24.16 -14.96 -6.62
N TYR A 200 23.81 -13.73 -6.96
CA TYR A 200 23.81 -13.19 -8.33
C TYR A 200 24.79 -12.03 -8.50
N ASN A 201 25.61 -11.74 -7.49
CA ASN A 201 26.53 -10.61 -7.47
C ASN A 201 25.87 -9.29 -7.89
N ARG A 202 24.65 -9.06 -7.39
CA ARG A 202 23.85 -7.88 -7.69
C ARG A 202 23.56 -7.09 -6.41
N THR A 203 23.88 -5.82 -6.44
CA THR A 203 23.52 -4.85 -5.40
C THR A 203 22.80 -3.67 -6.05
N VAL A 204 21.68 -3.28 -5.47
CA VAL A 204 20.94 -2.07 -5.82
C VAL A 204 20.88 -1.20 -4.57
N ASP A 205 21.33 0.04 -4.68
CA ASP A 205 21.13 1.10 -3.69
C ASP A 205 20.55 2.30 -4.44
N GLN A 206 19.26 2.54 -4.24
CA GLN A 206 18.52 3.56 -4.96
C GLN A 206 17.71 4.43 -4.00
N LYS A 207 17.82 5.73 -4.18
CA LYS A 207 17.00 6.70 -3.48
C LYS A 207 16.28 7.61 -4.47
N VAL A 208 14.97 7.53 -4.45
CA VAL A 208 14.06 8.32 -5.27
C VAL A 208 13.37 9.35 -4.38
N ASN A 209 13.40 10.63 -4.80
CA ASN A 209 12.66 11.71 -4.17
C ASN A 209 11.82 12.41 -5.21
N ILE A 210 10.54 12.62 -4.95
CA ILE A 210 9.62 13.32 -5.84
C ILE A 210 8.92 14.41 -5.04
N GLY A 211 9.16 15.67 -5.41
CA GLY A 211 8.38 16.81 -4.92
C GLY A 211 7.35 17.22 -5.98
N SER A 212 6.10 17.41 -5.56
CA SER A 212 4.99 17.66 -6.47
C SER A 212 4.14 18.83 -6.00
N ALA A 213 3.61 19.59 -6.97
CA ALA A 213 2.57 20.58 -6.73
C ALA A 213 1.49 20.47 -7.80
N PHE A 214 0.24 20.63 -7.44
CA PHE A 214 -0.87 20.57 -8.38
C PHE A 214 -1.93 21.62 -8.10
N LEU A 215 -2.60 22.01 -9.17
CA LEU A 215 -3.74 22.92 -9.14
C LEU A 215 -4.77 22.44 -10.16
N GLN A 216 -6.03 22.37 -9.74
CA GLN A 216 -7.14 22.05 -10.64
C GLN A 216 -8.42 22.80 -10.24
N ASN A 217 -9.26 23.07 -11.22
CA ASN A 217 -10.61 23.58 -10.96
C ASN A 217 -11.63 22.67 -11.64
N GLU A 218 -12.65 22.28 -10.90
CA GLU A 218 -13.79 21.50 -11.38
C GLU A 218 -15.06 22.34 -11.29
N TRP A 219 -15.64 22.65 -12.45
CA TRP A 219 -16.97 23.26 -12.57
C TRP A 219 -17.99 22.14 -12.72
N LYS A 220 -19.08 22.20 -11.93
CA LYS A 220 -20.11 21.16 -12.00
C LYS A 220 -21.50 21.67 -11.69
N ASN A 221 -22.47 21.08 -12.36
CA ASN A 221 -23.90 21.14 -12.07
C ASN A 221 -24.51 19.74 -12.29
N ASP A 222 -25.84 19.65 -12.26
CA ASP A 222 -26.56 18.38 -12.36
C ASP A 222 -26.27 17.62 -13.68
N HIS A 223 -26.02 18.34 -14.77
CA HIS A 223 -25.83 17.76 -16.09
C HIS A 223 -24.37 17.76 -16.56
N TRP A 224 -23.59 18.78 -16.21
CA TRP A 224 -22.25 18.99 -16.75
C TRP A 224 -21.17 19.02 -15.65
N GLY A 225 -20.03 18.43 -15.97
CA GLY A 225 -18.81 18.57 -15.20
C GLY A 225 -17.62 18.87 -16.11
N PHE A 226 -16.89 19.93 -15.80
CA PHE A 226 -15.65 20.33 -16.48
C PHE A 226 -14.52 20.37 -15.46
N LEU A 227 -13.43 19.71 -15.73
CA LEU A 227 -12.23 19.78 -14.92
C LEU A 227 -11.06 20.20 -15.81
N ILE A 228 -10.29 21.15 -15.34
CA ILE A 228 -8.99 21.54 -15.90
C ILE A 228 -8.01 21.63 -14.75
N GLY A 229 -6.80 21.09 -14.95
CA GLY A 229 -5.75 21.15 -13.98
C GLY A 229 -4.39 20.83 -14.56
N GLY A 230 -3.38 20.94 -13.70
CA GLY A 230 -2.02 20.57 -14.02
C GLY A 230 -1.25 20.18 -12.75
N ARG A 231 -0.26 19.34 -12.93
CA ARG A 231 0.67 18.89 -11.91
C ARG A 231 2.08 19.09 -12.38
N LEU A 232 2.92 19.54 -11.49
CA LEU A 232 4.36 19.67 -11.66
C LEU A 232 5.04 18.67 -10.74
N ASP A 233 5.92 17.83 -11.28
CA ASP A 233 6.72 16.87 -10.53
C ASP A 233 8.20 17.14 -10.75
N LYS A 234 8.97 17.22 -9.66
CA LYS A 234 10.43 17.26 -9.69
C LYS A 234 10.96 15.99 -9.04
N HIS A 235 11.60 15.20 -9.86
CA HIS A 235 12.26 13.95 -9.48
C HIS A 235 13.76 14.19 -9.33
N ASN A 236 14.43 13.59 -8.32
CA ASN A 236 15.87 13.77 -8.11
C ASN A 236 16.75 13.15 -9.20
N LEU A 237 16.25 12.11 -9.88
CA LEU A 237 16.98 11.41 -10.97
C LEU A 237 16.68 11.97 -12.37
N ILE A 238 15.85 13.03 -12.48
CA ILE A 238 15.47 13.65 -13.74
C ILE A 238 15.76 15.14 -13.67
N ASP A 239 16.52 15.66 -14.62
CA ASP A 239 17.00 17.04 -14.59
C ASP A 239 15.91 18.09 -14.80
N HIS A 240 14.86 17.76 -15.53
CA HIS A 240 13.75 18.68 -15.82
C HIS A 240 12.53 18.43 -14.93
N VAL A 241 11.68 19.42 -14.81
CA VAL A 241 10.36 19.31 -14.19
C VAL A 241 9.40 18.68 -15.20
N ILE A 242 8.62 17.71 -14.74
CA ILE A 242 7.58 17.07 -15.53
C ILE A 242 6.27 17.82 -15.31
N PHE A 243 5.64 18.25 -16.41
CA PHE A 243 4.31 18.85 -16.37
C PHE A 243 3.27 17.88 -16.92
N SER A 244 2.23 17.62 -16.13
CA SER A 244 1.12 16.72 -16.46
C SER A 244 -0.19 17.51 -16.50
N PRO A 245 -0.69 17.89 -17.69
CA PRO A 245 -1.99 18.54 -17.84
C PRO A 245 -3.12 17.52 -17.68
N ARG A 246 -4.27 17.98 -17.17
CA ARG A 246 -5.49 17.19 -17.05
C ARG A 246 -6.70 18.00 -17.49
N ALA A 247 -7.55 17.38 -18.33
CA ALA A 247 -8.85 17.92 -18.68
C ALA A 247 -9.88 16.78 -18.71
N THR A 248 -11.07 17.03 -18.18
CA THR A 248 -12.17 16.06 -18.19
C THR A 248 -13.47 16.78 -18.48
N LEU A 249 -14.28 16.18 -19.35
CA LEU A 249 -15.66 16.59 -19.62
C LEU A 249 -16.59 15.43 -19.26
N ARG A 250 -17.62 15.72 -18.47
CA ARG A 250 -18.69 14.79 -18.12
C ARG A 250 -20.04 15.38 -18.49
N TYR A 251 -20.90 14.57 -19.06
CA TYR A 251 -22.30 14.89 -19.33
C TYR A 251 -23.19 13.77 -18.77
N THR A 252 -24.19 14.15 -17.98
CA THR A 252 -25.19 13.25 -17.40
C THR A 252 -26.57 13.68 -17.94
N PRO A 253 -27.18 12.95 -18.89
CA PRO A 253 -28.38 13.39 -19.59
C PRO A 253 -29.66 13.28 -18.74
N THR A 254 -29.64 12.48 -17.68
CA THR A 254 -30.79 12.26 -16.78
C THR A 254 -30.37 12.43 -15.33
N GLU A 255 -31.23 13.04 -14.52
CA GLU A 255 -31.11 13.03 -13.06
C GLU A 255 -31.38 11.58 -12.58
N ASN A 256 -30.46 11.01 -11.84
CA ASN A 256 -30.66 9.75 -11.12
C ASN A 256 -30.94 10.01 -9.65
#